data_37213c519475f0d2b094d869f725256d
#
_entry.id   37213c519475f0d2b094d869f725256d
#
_cell.length_a   1.000
_cell.length_b   1.000
_cell.length_c   1.000
_cell.angle_alpha   90.00
_cell.angle_beta   90.00
_cell.angle_gamma   90.00
#
_symmetry.space_group_name_H-M   'P 1'
#
loop_
_entity.id
_entity.type
_entity.pdbx_description
1 polymer ?
#
loop_
_entity_poly.entity_id
_entity_poly.type
_entity_poly.pdbx_seq_one_letter_code
_entity_poly.pdbx_strand_id
1 'polypeptide(L)'
;SLHDALPISQMVSFNLNQLAPIFVGIGAIALLSVKKKKSKDLASIVLGFGILFLGMGIMSGAMKPLTQSDAFKNVVEVMGSNRFLGVLAGLGMTAIVQSSSATTGMLIALATTGSIDIHVALPIILGCNIGTCVTALLASASANKKAKKAAIIHLLFKVIGVIIVLPFLNYLAIIVEYINPTDVARQVANAHTIFNVSVTLILLPLSEYLIKIVDGMMPENEEDEVETDRSIYLDKNLLETPILAIGQAYKETVRMGEIAKKNIEEAMDALLNSNEEKVKEVYRREKVINNLEQEITDYLVLLSSHEL
;
A
#
# COMPACT_ATOMS: atom_id res chain seq x y z
N SER A 1 2.13 -2.09 -1.60
CA SER A 1 2.47 -2.32 -0.18
C SER A 1 3.10 -3.68 0.11
N LEU A 2 2.64 -4.79 -0.51
CA LEU A 2 3.29 -6.11 -0.38
C LEU A 2 4.68 -6.11 -1.03
N HIS A 3 4.82 -5.44 -2.17
CA HIS A 3 6.08 -5.30 -2.90
C HIS A 3 7.18 -4.59 -2.11
N ASP A 4 6.81 -3.67 -1.23
CA ASP A 4 7.76 -2.84 -0.50
C ASP A 4 8.07 -3.41 0.88
N ALA A 5 7.06 -3.89 1.60
CA ALA A 5 7.21 -4.32 3.00
C ALA A 5 7.99 -5.63 3.14
N LEU A 6 7.80 -6.61 2.25
CA LEU A 6 8.49 -7.90 2.35
C LEU A 6 10.00 -7.81 2.11
N PRO A 7 10.49 -7.18 1.02
CA PRO A 7 11.91 -6.98 0.83
C PRO A 7 12.55 -6.17 1.96
N ILE A 8 11.90 -5.10 2.43
CA ILE A 8 12.42 -4.25 3.50
C ILE A 8 12.58 -5.04 4.79
N SER A 9 11.59 -5.82 5.24
CA SER A 9 11.69 -6.61 6.47
C SER A 9 12.80 -7.66 6.39
N GLN A 10 12.97 -8.31 5.24
CA GLN A 10 14.06 -9.26 5.03
C GLN A 10 15.44 -8.58 5.03
N MET A 11 15.57 -7.44 4.35
CA MET A 11 16.83 -6.67 4.34
C MET A 11 17.19 -6.16 5.73
N VAL A 12 16.23 -5.59 6.44
CA VAL A 12 16.41 -5.04 7.79
C VAL A 12 16.83 -6.11 8.82
N SER A 13 16.41 -7.35 8.62
CA SER A 13 16.81 -8.46 9.51
C SER A 13 18.28 -8.87 9.38
N PHE A 14 18.99 -8.44 8.32
CA PHE A 14 20.45 -8.59 8.24
C PHE A 14 21.11 -7.54 9.15
N ASN A 15 21.88 -7.96 10.13
CA ASN A 15 22.56 -7.03 11.04
C ASN A 15 23.79 -6.39 10.36
N LEU A 16 23.55 -5.46 9.44
CA LEU A 16 24.57 -4.73 8.68
C LEU A 16 24.91 -3.36 9.29
N ASN A 17 24.50 -3.09 10.53
CA ASN A 17 24.67 -1.79 11.20
C ASN A 17 26.12 -1.29 11.20
N GLN A 18 27.10 -2.20 11.33
CA GLN A 18 28.53 -1.85 11.31
C GLN A 18 29.02 -1.38 9.94
N LEU A 19 28.38 -1.83 8.85
CA LEU A 19 28.73 -1.45 7.48
C LEU A 19 27.94 -0.22 6.98
N ALA A 20 26.91 0.19 7.72
CA ALA A 20 26.04 1.30 7.33
C ALA A 20 26.79 2.61 7.03
N PRO A 21 27.76 3.07 7.85
CA PRO A 21 28.51 4.30 7.53
C PRO A 21 29.32 4.19 6.22
N ILE A 22 29.80 3.00 5.88
CA ILE A 22 30.54 2.76 4.62
C ILE A 22 29.60 2.92 3.42
N PHE A 23 28.41 2.31 3.47
CA PHE A 23 27.40 2.46 2.41
C PHE A 23 26.97 3.92 2.25
N VAL A 24 26.76 4.65 3.36
CA VAL A 24 26.43 6.08 3.33
C VAL A 24 27.54 6.88 2.67
N GLY A 25 28.81 6.66 3.09
CA GLY A 25 29.96 7.37 2.54
C GLY A 25 30.15 7.11 1.05
N ILE A 26 30.14 5.85 0.63
CA ILE A 26 30.30 5.47 -0.78
C ILE A 26 29.12 6.00 -1.61
N GLY A 27 27.88 5.83 -1.13
CA GLY A 27 26.68 6.28 -1.84
C GLY A 27 26.65 7.80 -2.02
N ALA A 28 27.01 8.58 -0.98
CA ALA A 28 27.09 10.03 -1.03
C ALA A 28 28.17 10.51 -2.00
N ILE A 29 29.39 9.98 -1.93
CA ILE A 29 30.50 10.35 -2.83
C ILE A 29 30.12 10.00 -4.27
N ALA A 30 29.57 8.82 -4.52
CA ALA A 30 29.15 8.41 -5.84
C ALA A 30 28.06 9.33 -6.39
N LEU A 31 27.04 9.68 -5.58
CA LEU A 31 25.94 10.56 -5.98
C LEU A 31 26.43 11.95 -6.41
N LEU A 32 27.44 12.50 -5.72
CA LEU A 32 28.03 13.79 -6.04
C LEU A 32 28.97 13.73 -7.26
N SER A 33 29.60 12.58 -7.52
CA SER A 33 30.63 12.42 -8.55
C SER A 33 30.08 12.00 -9.91
N VAL A 34 28.93 11.34 -9.96
CA VAL A 34 28.42 10.71 -11.18
C VAL A 34 27.44 11.61 -11.90
N LYS A 35 27.57 11.69 -13.25
CA LYS A 35 26.70 12.52 -14.11
C LYS A 35 25.59 11.71 -14.80
N LYS A 36 25.79 10.41 -15.05
CA LYS A 36 24.82 9.56 -15.77
C LYS A 36 23.65 9.18 -14.87
N LYS A 37 22.40 9.30 -15.35
CA LYS A 37 21.17 9.00 -14.62
C LYS A 37 21.19 7.61 -13.96
N LYS A 38 21.44 6.53 -14.72
CA LYS A 38 21.51 5.16 -14.19
C LYS A 38 22.52 4.98 -13.05
N SER A 39 23.66 5.67 -13.12
CA SER A 39 24.65 5.56 -12.06
C SER A 39 24.28 6.42 -10.83
N LYS A 40 23.54 7.51 -11.02
CA LYS A 40 22.94 8.27 -9.92
C LYS A 40 21.88 7.43 -9.19
N ASP A 41 21.04 6.72 -9.94
CA ASP A 41 20.01 5.85 -9.35
C ASP A 41 20.67 4.74 -8.50
N LEU A 42 21.73 4.11 -9.01
CA LEU A 42 22.49 3.12 -8.25
C LEU A 42 23.14 3.71 -6.99
N ALA A 43 23.74 4.90 -7.10
CA ALA A 43 24.33 5.59 -5.97
C ALA A 43 23.27 5.95 -4.91
N SER A 44 22.07 6.37 -5.35
CA SER A 44 20.93 6.63 -4.46
C SER A 44 20.44 5.37 -3.73
N ILE A 45 20.43 4.22 -4.41
CA ILE A 45 20.09 2.92 -3.80
C ILE A 45 21.12 2.58 -2.70
N VAL A 46 22.42 2.70 -3.00
CA VAL A 46 23.49 2.41 -2.02
C VAL A 46 23.41 3.36 -0.82
N LEU A 47 23.17 4.65 -1.07
CA LEU A 47 23.00 5.66 -0.02
C LEU A 47 21.76 5.36 0.83
N GLY A 48 20.61 5.09 0.20
CA GLY A 48 19.37 4.76 0.90
C GLY A 48 19.50 3.51 1.76
N PHE A 49 20.20 2.49 1.25
CA PHE A 49 20.51 1.28 1.99
C PHE A 49 21.36 1.58 3.24
N GLY A 50 22.41 2.41 3.09
CA GLY A 50 23.23 2.84 4.21
C GLY A 50 22.44 3.62 5.27
N ILE A 51 21.59 4.57 4.85
CA ILE A 51 20.72 5.36 5.73
C ILE A 51 19.72 4.45 6.48
N LEU A 52 19.15 3.45 5.82
CA LEU A 52 18.25 2.48 6.43
C LEU A 52 18.91 1.79 7.62
N PHE A 53 20.11 1.22 7.43
CA PHE A 53 20.82 0.52 8.51
C PHE A 53 21.35 1.44 9.60
N LEU A 54 21.76 2.66 9.24
CA LEU A 54 22.12 3.68 10.22
C LEU A 54 20.92 4.02 11.12
N GLY A 55 19.74 4.25 10.52
CA GLY A 55 18.49 4.48 11.24
C GLY A 55 18.11 3.32 12.15
N MET A 56 18.27 2.07 11.68
CA MET A 56 18.05 0.86 12.48
C MET A 56 18.96 0.79 13.69
N GLY A 57 20.25 1.11 13.51
CA GLY A 57 21.22 1.17 14.60
C GLY A 57 20.85 2.22 15.66
N ILE A 58 20.46 3.41 15.24
CA ILE A 58 20.00 4.49 16.13
C ILE A 58 18.73 4.05 16.86
N MET A 59 17.77 3.46 16.15
CA MET A 59 16.52 2.98 16.74
C MET A 59 16.76 1.89 17.77
N SER A 60 17.59 0.89 17.46
CA SER A 60 17.97 -0.17 18.41
C SER A 60 18.66 0.40 19.66
N GLY A 61 19.53 1.40 19.47
CA GLY A 61 20.18 2.10 20.59
C GLY A 61 19.19 2.85 21.47
N ALA A 62 18.23 3.54 20.87
CA ALA A 62 17.17 4.28 21.59
C ALA A 62 16.19 3.34 22.33
N MET A 63 16.00 2.11 21.84
CA MET A 63 15.14 1.13 22.51
C MET A 63 15.76 0.53 23.78
N LYS A 64 17.10 0.44 23.88
CA LYS A 64 17.78 -0.17 25.05
C LYS A 64 17.32 0.35 26.41
N PRO A 65 17.26 1.67 26.68
CA PRO A 65 16.78 2.17 27.98
C PRO A 65 15.30 1.82 28.22
N LEU A 66 14.47 1.84 27.15
CA LEU A 66 13.06 1.51 27.26
C LEU A 66 12.86 0.05 27.67
N THR A 67 13.62 -0.87 27.11
CA THR A 67 13.52 -2.32 27.40
C THR A 67 13.94 -2.68 28.84
N GLN A 68 14.66 -1.80 29.52
CA GLN A 68 15.04 -1.98 30.92
C GLN A 68 13.94 -1.50 31.89
N SER A 69 12.96 -0.74 31.44
CA SER A 69 11.89 -0.23 32.31
C SER A 69 10.89 -1.33 32.67
N ASP A 70 10.44 -1.33 33.93
CA ASP A 70 9.44 -2.30 34.40
C ASP A 70 8.09 -2.12 33.68
N ALA A 71 7.75 -0.89 33.31
CA ALA A 71 6.56 -0.61 32.52
C ALA A 71 6.59 -1.32 31.15
N PHE A 72 7.73 -1.31 30.47
CA PHE A 72 7.90 -2.03 29.19
C PHE A 72 7.80 -3.55 29.37
N LYS A 73 8.44 -4.10 30.40
CA LYS A 73 8.39 -5.54 30.71
C LYS A 73 6.94 -6.00 30.97
N ASN A 74 6.20 -5.23 31.76
CA ASN A 74 4.78 -5.51 32.05
C ASN A 74 3.93 -5.48 30.78
N VAL A 75 4.16 -4.52 29.88
CA VAL A 75 3.47 -4.45 28.58
C VAL A 75 3.78 -5.67 27.72
N VAL A 76 5.05 -6.08 27.62
CA VAL A 76 5.48 -7.26 26.88
C VAL A 76 4.86 -8.55 27.45
N GLU A 77 4.81 -8.69 28.77
CA GLU A 77 4.20 -9.82 29.46
C GLU A 77 2.68 -9.91 29.18
N VAL A 78 1.97 -8.78 29.26
CA VAL A 78 0.55 -8.70 28.93
C VAL A 78 0.29 -9.04 27.47
N MET A 79 1.13 -8.56 26.55
CA MET A 79 1.03 -8.89 25.12
C MET A 79 1.33 -10.37 24.85
N GLY A 80 2.29 -10.96 25.57
CA GLY A 80 2.61 -12.39 25.46
C GLY A 80 1.48 -13.29 25.99
N SER A 81 0.75 -12.85 27.03
CA SER A 81 -0.37 -13.60 27.61
C SER A 81 -1.65 -13.50 26.77
N ASN A 82 -1.83 -12.46 25.98
CA ASN A 82 -3.05 -12.24 25.19
C ASN A 82 -2.75 -11.79 23.77
N ARG A 83 -2.94 -12.71 22.81
CA ARG A 83 -2.72 -12.47 21.37
C ARG A 83 -3.53 -11.30 20.81
N PHE A 84 -4.76 -11.09 21.29
CA PHE A 84 -5.62 -9.99 20.82
C PHE A 84 -5.03 -8.63 21.19
N LEU A 85 -4.44 -8.51 22.38
CA LEU A 85 -3.74 -7.29 22.78
C LEU A 85 -2.50 -7.03 21.94
N GLY A 86 -1.77 -8.07 21.58
CA GLY A 86 -0.65 -7.97 20.63
C GLY A 86 -1.11 -7.46 19.25
N VAL A 87 -2.22 -8.00 18.71
CA VAL A 87 -2.80 -7.53 17.45
C VAL A 87 -3.25 -6.07 17.55
N LEU A 88 -3.93 -5.69 18.63
CA LEU A 88 -4.36 -4.29 18.85
C LEU A 88 -3.17 -3.34 18.97
N ALA A 89 -2.11 -3.76 19.64
CA ALA A 89 -0.89 -2.97 19.76
C ALA A 89 -0.22 -2.75 18.41
N GLY A 90 -0.05 -3.80 17.61
CA GLY A 90 0.51 -3.69 16.25
C GLY A 90 -0.34 -2.83 15.32
N LEU A 91 -1.67 -2.97 15.39
CA LEU A 91 -2.61 -2.12 14.67
C LEU A 91 -2.45 -0.65 15.08
N GLY A 92 -2.49 -0.36 16.38
CA GLY A 92 -2.36 1.00 16.90
C GLY A 92 -1.02 1.64 16.57
N MET A 93 0.09 0.91 16.76
CA MET A 93 1.42 1.40 16.40
C MET A 93 1.51 1.75 14.90
N THR A 94 1.04 0.86 14.02
CA THR A 94 1.11 1.10 12.57
C THR A 94 0.15 2.20 12.15
N ALA A 95 -1.03 2.32 12.75
CA ALA A 95 -1.97 3.40 12.48
C ALA A 95 -1.39 4.78 12.83
N ILE A 96 -0.64 4.87 13.95
CA ILE A 96 0.01 6.11 14.38
C ILE A 96 1.22 6.43 13.50
N VAL A 97 2.10 5.45 13.28
CA VAL A 97 3.33 5.61 12.50
C VAL A 97 3.03 5.72 10.99
N GLN A 98 1.88 5.19 10.54
CA GLN A 98 1.44 5.13 9.14
C GLN A 98 2.42 4.40 8.21
N SER A 99 3.29 3.56 8.77
CA SER A 99 4.28 2.77 8.05
C SER A 99 4.48 1.40 8.71
N SER A 100 4.00 0.35 8.07
CA SER A 100 4.21 -1.03 8.55
C SER A 100 5.67 -1.44 8.47
N SER A 101 6.42 -0.95 7.49
CA SER A 101 7.86 -1.21 7.38
C SER A 101 8.62 -0.62 8.56
N ALA A 102 8.29 0.62 8.96
CA ALA A 102 8.89 1.23 10.15
C ALA A 102 8.50 0.49 11.43
N THR A 103 7.23 0.11 11.58
CA THR A 103 6.76 -0.66 12.76
C THR A 103 7.39 -2.05 12.82
N THR A 104 7.48 -2.75 11.68
CA THR A 104 8.19 -4.04 11.62
C THR A 104 9.68 -3.87 11.92
N GLY A 105 10.30 -2.78 11.45
CA GLY A 105 11.66 -2.42 11.80
C GLY A 105 11.87 -2.21 13.31
N MET A 106 10.91 -1.55 13.99
CA MET A 106 10.94 -1.42 15.45
C MET A 106 10.86 -2.79 16.15
N LEU A 107 10.00 -3.70 15.67
CA LEU A 107 9.93 -5.06 16.21
C LEU A 107 11.23 -5.83 16.01
N ILE A 108 11.84 -5.72 14.84
CA ILE A 108 13.15 -6.32 14.56
C ILE A 108 14.23 -5.72 15.48
N ALA A 109 14.22 -4.41 15.70
CA ALA A 109 15.13 -3.75 16.63
C ALA A 109 14.95 -4.24 18.07
N LEU A 110 13.71 -4.39 18.55
CA LEU A 110 13.41 -4.96 19.86
C LEU A 110 13.82 -6.44 19.97
N ALA A 111 13.58 -7.23 18.93
CA ALA A 111 14.03 -8.62 18.85
C ALA A 111 15.56 -8.73 18.92
N THR A 112 16.28 -7.85 18.23
CA THR A 112 17.76 -7.80 18.25
C THR A 112 18.32 -7.48 19.64
N THR A 113 17.58 -6.73 20.47
CA THR A 113 17.98 -6.46 21.87
C THR A 113 17.65 -7.62 22.82
N GLY A 114 16.99 -8.68 22.34
CA GLY A 114 16.50 -9.79 23.17
C GLY A 114 15.33 -9.44 24.08
N SER A 115 14.66 -8.30 23.82
CA SER A 115 13.58 -7.80 24.68
C SER A 115 12.22 -8.40 24.38
N ILE A 116 12.04 -8.97 23.20
CA ILE A 116 10.84 -9.70 22.78
C ILE A 116 11.24 -11.01 22.09
N ASP A 117 10.44 -12.01 22.27
CA ASP A 117 10.53 -13.28 21.55
C ASP A 117 9.54 -13.32 20.37
N ILE A 118 9.59 -14.41 19.61
CA ILE A 118 8.74 -14.57 18.44
C ILE A 118 7.25 -14.69 18.81
N HIS A 119 6.93 -15.27 19.97
CA HIS A 119 5.55 -15.48 20.40
C HIS A 119 4.84 -14.16 20.73
N VAL A 120 5.60 -13.17 21.24
CA VAL A 120 5.11 -11.80 21.45
C VAL A 120 5.07 -11.03 20.13
N ALA A 121 6.09 -11.20 19.28
CA ALA A 121 6.20 -10.47 18.02
C ALA A 121 5.11 -10.85 16.99
N LEU A 122 4.73 -12.14 16.91
CA LEU A 122 3.77 -12.64 15.92
C LEU A 122 2.42 -11.94 15.95
N PRO A 123 1.71 -11.84 17.10
CA PRO A 123 0.44 -11.12 17.15
C PRO A 123 0.58 -9.65 16.74
N ILE A 124 1.69 -9.00 17.13
CA ILE A 124 1.95 -7.61 16.78
C ILE A 124 2.13 -7.46 15.26
N ILE A 125 2.86 -8.38 14.59
CA ILE A 125 3.02 -8.41 13.13
C ILE A 125 1.65 -8.51 12.43
N LEU A 126 0.75 -9.37 12.92
CA LEU A 126 -0.59 -9.49 12.39
C LEU A 126 -1.36 -8.16 12.52
N GLY A 127 -1.24 -7.51 13.67
CA GLY A 127 -1.84 -6.20 13.90
C GLY A 127 -1.28 -5.12 12.96
N CYS A 128 0.05 -5.11 12.75
CA CYS A 128 0.70 -4.20 11.80
C CYS A 128 0.11 -4.32 10.38
N ASN A 129 -0.23 -5.53 9.96
CA ASN A 129 -0.85 -5.77 8.66
C ASN A 129 -2.24 -5.12 8.54
N ILE A 130 -3.06 -5.15 9.59
CA ILE A 130 -4.35 -4.43 9.60
C ILE A 130 -4.10 -2.92 9.64
N GLY A 131 -3.14 -2.46 10.44
CA GLY A 131 -2.80 -1.05 10.59
C GLY A 131 -2.41 -0.35 9.28
N THR A 132 -1.84 -1.08 8.30
CA THR A 132 -1.54 -0.53 6.97
C THR A 132 -2.78 -0.04 6.22
N CYS A 133 -3.96 -0.55 6.54
CA CYS A 133 -5.19 -0.15 5.87
C CYS A 133 -5.65 1.26 6.28
N VAL A 134 -5.19 1.76 7.44
CA VAL A 134 -5.59 3.08 7.95
C VAL A 134 -5.20 4.19 6.97
N THR A 135 -4.02 4.13 6.37
CA THR A 135 -3.58 5.11 5.37
C THR A 135 -4.47 5.12 4.12
N ALA A 136 -4.83 3.93 3.63
CA ALA A 136 -5.74 3.79 2.48
C ALA A 136 -7.15 4.29 2.82
N LEU A 137 -7.66 3.99 4.01
CA LEU A 137 -8.96 4.48 4.49
C LEU A 137 -8.98 6.00 4.62
N LEU A 138 -7.95 6.61 5.22
CA LEU A 138 -7.84 8.06 5.34
C LEU A 138 -7.75 8.72 3.97
N ALA A 139 -6.91 8.21 3.07
CA ALA A 139 -6.79 8.73 1.70
C ALA A 139 -8.09 8.60 0.91
N SER A 140 -8.88 7.54 1.14
CA SER A 140 -10.14 7.31 0.45
C SER A 140 -11.32 8.12 1.03
N ALA A 141 -11.19 8.71 2.22
CA ALA A 141 -12.29 9.41 2.90
C ALA A 141 -12.89 10.55 2.05
N SER A 142 -12.03 11.31 1.36
CA SER A 142 -12.40 12.38 0.44
C SER A 142 -12.40 11.96 -1.04
N ALA A 143 -12.10 10.69 -1.33
CA ALA A 143 -12.01 10.19 -2.68
C ALA A 143 -13.36 9.62 -3.17
N ASN A 144 -13.41 9.28 -4.45
CA ASN A 144 -14.58 8.70 -5.09
C ASN A 144 -14.96 7.31 -4.53
N LYS A 145 -16.16 6.86 -4.84
CA LYS A 145 -16.72 5.60 -4.32
C LYS A 145 -15.87 4.39 -4.69
N LYS A 146 -15.26 4.37 -5.88
CA LYS A 146 -14.37 3.28 -6.31
C LYS A 146 -13.13 3.19 -5.43
N ALA A 147 -12.53 4.33 -5.07
CA ALA A 147 -11.40 4.38 -4.15
C ALA A 147 -11.79 3.93 -2.73
N LYS A 148 -13.00 4.33 -2.24
CA LYS A 148 -13.54 3.84 -0.96
C LYS A 148 -13.76 2.33 -0.97
N LYS A 149 -14.37 1.80 -2.03
CA LYS A 149 -14.53 0.34 -2.21
C LYS A 149 -13.17 -0.38 -2.17
N ALA A 150 -12.16 0.12 -2.88
CA ALA A 150 -10.82 -0.46 -2.89
C ALA A 150 -10.18 -0.45 -1.49
N ALA A 151 -10.33 0.64 -0.72
CA ALA A 151 -9.81 0.72 0.66
C ALA A 151 -10.51 -0.27 1.60
N ILE A 152 -11.83 -0.47 1.45
CA ILE A 152 -12.61 -1.44 2.24
C ILE A 152 -12.22 -2.88 1.85
N ILE A 153 -12.06 -3.19 0.56
CA ILE A 153 -11.58 -4.50 0.10
C ILE A 153 -10.20 -4.80 0.70
N HIS A 154 -9.29 -3.82 0.71
CA HIS A 154 -7.97 -3.96 1.32
C HIS A 154 -8.08 -4.24 2.83
N LEU A 155 -8.94 -3.51 3.55
CA LEU A 155 -9.19 -3.75 4.98
C LEU A 155 -9.73 -5.16 5.22
N LEU A 156 -10.77 -5.57 4.48
CA LEU A 156 -11.37 -6.90 4.63
C LEU A 156 -10.35 -8.01 4.34
N PHE A 157 -9.54 -7.85 3.29
CA PHE A 157 -8.47 -8.79 2.95
C PHE A 157 -7.50 -8.99 4.13
N LYS A 158 -7.05 -7.88 4.75
CA LYS A 158 -6.11 -7.94 5.88
C LYS A 158 -6.78 -8.49 7.15
N VAL A 159 -7.99 -8.07 7.47
CA VAL A 159 -8.74 -8.56 8.65
C VAL A 159 -9.04 -10.05 8.53
N ILE A 160 -9.55 -10.50 7.39
CA ILE A 160 -9.84 -11.93 7.16
C ILE A 160 -8.54 -12.73 7.21
N GLY A 161 -7.45 -12.24 6.60
CA GLY A 161 -6.15 -12.89 6.67
C GLY A 161 -5.65 -13.07 8.11
N VAL A 162 -5.82 -12.05 8.95
CA VAL A 162 -5.47 -12.13 10.38
C VAL A 162 -6.38 -13.13 11.11
N ILE A 163 -7.68 -13.12 10.88
CA ILE A 163 -8.64 -14.06 11.50
C ILE A 163 -8.28 -15.50 11.14
N ILE A 164 -7.90 -15.78 9.89
CA ILE A 164 -7.51 -17.12 9.43
C ILE A 164 -6.21 -17.57 10.13
N VAL A 165 -5.21 -16.71 10.23
CA VAL A 165 -3.88 -17.09 10.72
C VAL A 165 -3.76 -17.06 12.23
N LEU A 166 -4.54 -16.23 12.93
CA LEU A 166 -4.48 -16.07 14.39
C LEU A 166 -4.56 -17.38 15.19
N PRO A 167 -5.43 -18.34 14.87
CA PRO A 167 -5.45 -19.65 15.53
C PRO A 167 -4.18 -20.47 15.32
N PHE A 168 -3.49 -20.26 14.18
CA PHE A 168 -2.33 -21.04 13.76
C PHE A 168 -0.99 -20.37 14.11
N LEU A 169 -0.97 -19.33 14.96
CA LEU A 169 0.25 -18.63 15.33
C LEU A 169 1.35 -19.54 15.91
N ASN A 170 0.97 -20.56 16.70
CA ASN A 170 1.93 -21.50 17.24
C ASN A 170 2.64 -22.31 16.14
N TYR A 171 1.91 -22.71 15.09
CA TYR A 171 2.51 -23.40 13.95
C TYR A 171 3.44 -22.47 13.17
N LEU A 172 3.04 -21.20 13.01
CA LEU A 172 3.89 -20.20 12.37
C LEU A 172 5.18 -19.96 13.18
N ALA A 173 5.09 -19.90 14.52
CA ALA A 173 6.26 -19.80 15.40
C ALA A 173 7.20 -20.99 15.18
N ILE A 174 6.71 -22.22 15.24
CA ILE A 174 7.50 -23.44 15.02
C ILE A 174 8.23 -23.39 13.65
N ILE A 175 7.52 -22.97 12.60
CA ILE A 175 8.11 -22.91 11.26
C ILE A 175 9.27 -21.91 11.22
N VAL A 176 9.09 -20.70 11.75
CA VAL A 176 10.14 -19.67 11.69
C VAL A 176 11.30 -19.96 12.62
N GLU A 177 11.06 -20.62 13.77
CA GLU A 177 12.09 -21.12 14.67
C GLU A 177 12.89 -22.26 14.03
N TYR A 178 12.24 -23.14 13.30
CA TYR A 178 12.93 -24.21 12.55
C TYR A 178 13.83 -23.64 11.44
N ILE A 179 13.38 -22.59 10.73
CA ILE A 179 14.15 -21.92 9.68
C ILE A 179 15.36 -21.18 10.29
N ASN A 180 15.17 -20.50 11.43
CA ASN A 180 16.20 -19.73 12.12
C ASN A 180 16.10 -19.94 13.64
N PRO A 181 16.80 -20.94 14.20
CA PRO A 181 16.64 -21.30 15.61
C PRO A 181 17.12 -20.25 16.62
N THR A 182 18.07 -19.38 16.24
CA THR A 182 18.79 -18.50 17.17
C THR A 182 18.57 -17.01 16.93
N ASP A 183 18.04 -16.62 15.76
CA ASP A 183 17.93 -15.21 15.37
C ASP A 183 16.44 -14.78 15.32
N VAL A 184 15.97 -14.19 16.42
CA VAL A 184 14.58 -13.72 16.53
C VAL A 184 14.26 -12.61 15.53
N ALA A 185 15.23 -11.75 15.19
CA ALA A 185 15.03 -10.71 14.18
C ALA A 185 14.72 -11.31 12.79
N ARG A 186 15.42 -12.40 12.45
CA ARG A 186 15.15 -13.19 11.23
C ARG A 186 13.83 -13.93 11.31
N GLN A 187 13.47 -14.48 12.47
CA GLN A 187 12.17 -15.12 12.69
C GLN A 187 11.02 -14.13 12.44
N VAL A 188 11.12 -12.89 12.94
CA VAL A 188 10.15 -11.80 12.71
C VAL A 188 10.01 -11.50 11.21
N ALA A 189 11.12 -11.36 10.49
CA ALA A 189 11.08 -11.08 9.04
C ALA A 189 10.49 -12.24 8.24
N ASN A 190 10.85 -13.49 8.59
CA ASN A 190 10.31 -14.69 7.95
C ASN A 190 8.81 -14.84 8.23
N ALA A 191 8.38 -14.60 9.49
CA ALA A 191 6.98 -14.64 9.88
C ALA A 191 6.14 -13.63 9.06
N HIS A 192 6.64 -12.39 8.92
CA HIS A 192 5.99 -11.37 8.12
C HIS A 192 5.85 -11.81 6.65
N THR A 193 6.88 -12.42 6.08
CA THR A 193 6.89 -12.91 4.70
C THR A 193 5.92 -14.08 4.54
N ILE A 194 6.03 -15.12 5.39
CA ILE A 194 5.20 -16.33 5.31
C ILE A 194 3.73 -15.97 5.49
N PHE A 195 3.40 -15.13 6.47
CA PHE A 195 2.04 -14.66 6.68
C PHE A 195 1.47 -13.99 5.43
N ASN A 196 2.16 -12.98 4.87
CA ASN A 196 1.63 -12.24 3.74
C ASN A 196 1.51 -13.11 2.47
N VAL A 197 2.49 -13.97 2.20
CA VAL A 197 2.45 -14.90 1.06
C VAL A 197 1.30 -15.90 1.23
N SER A 198 1.17 -16.53 2.41
CA SER A 198 0.12 -17.52 2.68
C SER A 198 -1.28 -16.90 2.55
N VAL A 199 -1.49 -15.73 3.16
CA VAL A 199 -2.78 -15.02 3.08
C VAL A 199 -3.10 -14.64 1.63
N THR A 200 -2.12 -14.18 0.86
CA THR A 200 -2.32 -13.85 -0.54
C THR A 200 -2.70 -15.08 -1.36
N LEU A 201 -2.01 -16.20 -1.18
CA LEU A 201 -2.34 -17.45 -1.89
C LEU A 201 -3.73 -17.97 -1.55
N ILE A 202 -4.17 -17.82 -0.30
CA ILE A 202 -5.50 -18.27 0.16
C ILE A 202 -6.60 -17.32 -0.34
N LEU A 203 -6.40 -16.01 -0.23
CA LEU A 203 -7.46 -15.03 -0.50
C LEU A 203 -7.51 -14.53 -1.94
N LEU A 204 -6.43 -14.67 -2.73
CA LEU A 204 -6.43 -14.24 -4.12
C LEU A 204 -7.50 -14.96 -4.96
N PRO A 205 -7.68 -16.30 -4.86
CA PRO A 205 -8.78 -16.99 -5.55
C PRO A 205 -10.17 -16.55 -5.08
N LEU A 206 -10.28 -16.03 -3.85
CA LEU A 206 -11.54 -15.57 -3.24
C LEU A 206 -11.78 -14.06 -3.44
N SER A 207 -10.92 -13.37 -4.18
CA SER A 207 -11.00 -11.91 -4.36
C SER A 207 -12.33 -11.46 -4.97
N GLU A 208 -12.90 -12.22 -5.91
CA GLU A 208 -14.21 -11.90 -6.50
C GLU A 208 -15.35 -11.91 -5.47
N TYR A 209 -15.29 -12.81 -4.48
CA TYR A 209 -16.27 -12.83 -3.38
C TYR A 209 -16.14 -11.62 -2.47
N LEU A 210 -14.89 -11.18 -2.19
CA LEU A 210 -14.64 -9.96 -1.41
C LEU A 210 -15.18 -8.71 -2.15
N ILE A 211 -14.99 -8.65 -3.46
CA ILE A 211 -15.53 -7.57 -4.29
C ILE A 211 -17.05 -7.56 -4.22
N LYS A 212 -17.72 -8.70 -4.41
CA LYS A 212 -19.18 -8.81 -4.33
C LYS A 212 -19.73 -8.41 -2.96
N ILE A 213 -19.05 -8.76 -1.87
CA ILE A 213 -19.44 -8.35 -0.51
C ILE A 213 -19.40 -6.81 -0.40
N VAL A 214 -18.32 -6.17 -0.87
CA VAL A 214 -18.18 -4.72 -0.80
C VAL A 214 -19.15 -4.01 -1.74
N ASP A 215 -19.41 -4.55 -2.92
CA ASP A 215 -20.43 -4.03 -3.84
C ASP A 215 -21.83 -4.10 -3.23
N GLY A 216 -22.14 -5.17 -2.48
CA GLY A 216 -23.39 -5.27 -1.73
C GLY A 216 -23.48 -4.27 -0.55
N MET A 217 -22.36 -3.94 0.08
CA MET A 217 -22.29 -2.93 1.16
C MET A 217 -22.38 -1.49 0.63
N MET A 218 -21.92 -1.26 -0.59
CA MET A 218 -21.85 0.05 -1.23
C MET A 218 -22.39 -0.06 -2.67
N PRO A 219 -23.72 -0.27 -2.84
CA PRO A 219 -24.32 -0.35 -4.17
C PRO A 219 -24.08 0.95 -4.93
N GLU A 220 -23.91 0.84 -6.25
CA GLU A 220 -23.80 2.00 -7.12
C GLU A 220 -25.19 2.65 -7.21
N ASN A 221 -25.28 3.94 -6.92
CA ASN A 221 -26.48 4.74 -7.09
C ASN A 221 -26.33 5.54 -8.41
N GLU A 222 -27.45 5.97 -8.98
CA GLU A 222 -27.45 6.82 -10.19
C GLU A 222 -26.63 8.12 -10.01
N GLU A 223 -26.48 8.61 -8.76
CA GLU A 223 -25.62 9.75 -8.43
C GLU A 223 -24.12 9.45 -8.58
N ASP A 224 -23.72 8.18 -8.53
CA ASP A 224 -22.31 7.77 -8.72
C ASP A 224 -21.92 7.80 -10.21
N GLU A 225 -22.88 7.76 -11.13
CA GLU A 225 -22.65 8.01 -12.57
C GLU A 225 -22.22 9.46 -12.84
N VAL A 226 -22.54 10.40 -11.94
CA VAL A 226 -22.14 11.82 -12.08
C VAL A 226 -20.64 12.00 -11.83
N GLU A 227 -19.99 11.11 -11.06
CA GLU A 227 -18.52 11.10 -10.91
C GLU A 227 -17.78 10.62 -12.16
N THR A 228 -18.47 10.00 -13.11
CA THR A 228 -17.91 9.68 -14.43
C THR A 228 -17.71 10.89 -15.34
N ASP A 229 -18.09 12.08 -14.88
CA ASP A 229 -17.94 13.34 -15.61
C ASP A 229 -16.47 13.80 -15.70
N ARG A 230 -15.56 13.15 -14.97
CA ARG A 230 -14.11 13.44 -14.98
C ARG A 230 -13.31 12.32 -15.65
N SER A 231 -12.13 12.67 -16.09
CA SER A 231 -11.16 11.69 -16.62
C SER A 231 -10.79 10.65 -15.55
N ILE A 232 -10.74 9.38 -15.96
CA ILE A 232 -10.39 8.24 -15.10
C ILE A 232 -8.91 7.86 -15.27
N TYR A 233 -8.41 8.00 -16.50
CA TYR A 233 -7.07 7.52 -16.86
C TYR A 233 -6.00 8.60 -16.83
N LEU A 234 -6.34 9.90 -16.83
CA LEU A 234 -5.36 10.99 -16.89
C LEU A 234 -4.70 11.21 -15.53
N ASP A 235 -3.48 10.70 -15.36
CA ASP A 235 -2.66 10.89 -14.15
C ASP A 235 -1.52 11.86 -14.44
N LYS A 236 -1.52 13.01 -13.75
CA LYS A 236 -0.48 14.04 -13.87
C LYS A 236 0.91 13.56 -13.43
N ASN A 237 0.99 12.56 -12.55
CA ASN A 237 2.26 11.99 -12.12
C ASN A 237 2.97 11.20 -13.25
N LEU A 238 2.22 10.78 -14.28
CA LEU A 238 2.77 10.06 -15.43
C LEU A 238 3.32 10.99 -16.52
N LEU A 239 3.15 12.31 -16.40
CA LEU A 239 3.70 13.27 -17.36
C LEU A 239 5.24 13.20 -17.47
N GLU A 240 5.92 12.75 -16.42
CA GLU A 240 7.38 12.49 -16.47
C GLU A 240 7.77 11.27 -17.32
N THR A 241 6.79 10.47 -17.74
CA THR A 241 7.00 9.28 -18.59
C THR A 241 6.12 9.37 -19.83
N PRO A 242 6.55 10.07 -20.90
CA PRO A 242 5.71 10.44 -22.05
C PRO A 242 4.98 9.28 -22.71
N ILE A 243 5.63 8.12 -22.85
CA ILE A 243 5.04 6.92 -23.46
C ILE A 243 3.82 6.43 -22.67
N LEU A 244 3.91 6.44 -21.34
CA LEU A 244 2.79 6.03 -20.47
C LEU A 244 1.69 7.09 -20.48
N ALA A 245 2.06 8.36 -20.43
CA ALA A 245 1.12 9.48 -20.48
C ALA A 245 0.28 9.47 -21.77
N ILE A 246 0.91 9.27 -22.94
CA ILE A 246 0.21 9.11 -24.23
C ILE A 246 -0.73 7.91 -24.19
N GLY A 247 -0.28 6.78 -23.63
CA GLY A 247 -1.11 5.58 -23.46
C GLY A 247 -2.36 5.83 -22.61
N GLN A 248 -2.26 6.66 -21.57
CA GLN A 248 -3.41 7.04 -20.74
C GLN A 248 -4.35 8.01 -21.47
N ALA A 249 -3.82 9.00 -22.15
CA ALA A 249 -4.62 9.91 -22.97
C ALA A 249 -5.39 9.15 -24.07
N TYR A 250 -4.75 8.17 -24.72
CA TYR A 250 -5.39 7.29 -25.69
C TYR A 250 -6.58 6.52 -25.09
N LYS A 251 -6.39 5.91 -23.90
CA LYS A 251 -7.47 5.18 -23.21
C LYS A 251 -8.65 6.09 -22.88
N GLU A 252 -8.38 7.30 -22.40
CA GLU A 252 -9.42 8.27 -22.09
C GLU A 252 -10.17 8.71 -23.36
N THR A 253 -9.47 8.93 -24.46
CA THR A 253 -10.07 9.26 -25.77
C THR A 253 -10.98 8.12 -26.26
N VAL A 254 -10.57 6.86 -26.12
CA VAL A 254 -11.41 5.71 -26.48
C VAL A 254 -12.67 5.68 -25.62
N ARG A 255 -12.54 5.88 -24.29
CA ARG A 255 -13.69 5.95 -23.37
C ARG A 255 -14.66 7.07 -23.74
N MET A 256 -14.15 8.27 -24.05
CA MET A 256 -14.96 9.38 -24.53
C MET A 256 -15.73 9.02 -25.82
N GLY A 257 -15.06 8.32 -26.74
CA GLY A 257 -15.68 7.82 -27.96
C GLY A 257 -16.81 6.81 -27.73
N GLU A 258 -16.66 5.91 -26.75
CA GLU A 258 -17.71 4.97 -26.35
C GLU A 258 -18.93 5.68 -25.75
N ILE A 259 -18.69 6.70 -24.90
CA ILE A 259 -19.76 7.53 -24.33
C ILE A 259 -20.49 8.28 -25.44
N ALA A 260 -19.76 8.88 -26.39
CA ALA A 260 -20.35 9.61 -27.52
C ALA A 260 -21.20 8.68 -28.43
N LYS A 261 -20.69 7.46 -28.69
CA LYS A 261 -21.47 6.46 -29.46
C LYS A 261 -22.79 6.14 -28.77
N LYS A 262 -22.74 5.82 -27.46
CA LYS A 262 -23.96 5.55 -26.67
C LYS A 262 -24.92 6.75 -26.68
N ASN A 263 -24.39 7.98 -26.61
CA ASN A 263 -25.17 9.21 -26.63
C ASN A 263 -25.92 9.39 -27.96
N ILE A 264 -25.26 9.06 -29.07
CA ILE A 264 -25.90 9.09 -30.41
C ILE A 264 -27.02 8.04 -30.51
N GLU A 265 -26.76 6.80 -30.05
CA GLU A 265 -27.75 5.72 -30.06
C GLU A 265 -29.00 6.10 -29.24
N GLU A 266 -28.83 6.67 -28.06
CA GLU A 266 -29.94 7.12 -27.21
C GLU A 266 -30.65 8.38 -27.75
N ALA A 267 -29.90 9.30 -28.39
CA ALA A 267 -30.51 10.45 -29.06
C ALA A 267 -31.44 10.02 -30.20
N MET A 268 -31.02 9.02 -30.98
CA MET A 268 -31.85 8.43 -32.02
C MET A 268 -33.10 7.77 -31.44
N ASP A 269 -32.97 7.01 -30.35
CA ASP A 269 -34.11 6.36 -29.70
C ASP A 269 -35.06 7.39 -29.06
N ALA A 270 -34.53 8.42 -28.42
CA ALA A 270 -35.32 9.53 -27.87
C ALA A 270 -36.14 10.26 -28.95
N LEU A 271 -35.53 10.47 -30.13
CA LEU A 271 -36.19 11.09 -31.25
C LEU A 271 -37.34 10.23 -31.82
N LEU A 272 -37.05 8.92 -32.02
CA LEU A 272 -38.04 8.00 -32.62
C LEU A 272 -39.20 7.72 -31.67
N ASN A 273 -38.99 7.68 -30.38
CA ASN A 273 -40.01 7.34 -29.39
C ASN A 273 -40.56 8.55 -28.62
N SER A 274 -40.13 9.79 -28.98
CA SER A 274 -40.56 11.06 -28.33
C SER A 274 -40.41 11.01 -26.81
N ASN A 275 -39.29 10.45 -26.31
CA ASN A 275 -39.04 10.26 -24.88
C ASN A 275 -38.23 11.43 -24.28
N GLU A 276 -38.93 12.32 -23.56
CA GLU A 276 -38.33 13.51 -22.95
C GLU A 276 -37.27 13.20 -21.84
N GLU A 277 -37.40 12.08 -21.11
CA GLU A 277 -36.41 11.71 -20.11
C GLU A 277 -35.09 11.34 -20.76
N LYS A 278 -35.13 10.57 -21.86
CA LYS A 278 -33.93 10.26 -22.65
C LYS A 278 -33.29 11.51 -23.27
N VAL A 279 -34.06 12.49 -23.67
CA VAL A 279 -33.52 13.77 -24.14
C VAL A 279 -32.70 14.45 -23.07
N LYS A 280 -33.14 14.49 -21.80
CA LYS A 280 -32.39 15.08 -20.69
C LYS A 280 -31.08 14.33 -20.45
N GLU A 281 -31.10 13.00 -20.53
CA GLU A 281 -29.91 12.16 -20.34
C GLU A 281 -28.89 12.38 -21.47
N VAL A 282 -29.33 12.53 -22.71
CA VAL A 282 -28.47 12.90 -23.86
C VAL A 282 -27.76 14.24 -23.60
N TYR A 283 -28.46 15.26 -23.12
CA TYR A 283 -27.83 16.54 -22.78
C TYR A 283 -26.88 16.46 -21.62
N ARG A 284 -27.14 15.59 -20.62
CA ARG A 284 -26.24 15.36 -19.51
C ARG A 284 -24.92 14.74 -19.99
N ARG A 285 -24.98 13.68 -20.83
CA ARG A 285 -23.80 13.04 -21.40
C ARG A 285 -23.00 13.93 -22.34
N GLU A 286 -23.65 14.82 -23.06
CA GLU A 286 -22.97 15.82 -23.88
C GLU A 286 -22.04 16.70 -23.06
N LYS A 287 -22.48 17.11 -21.86
CA LYS A 287 -21.61 17.87 -20.94
C LYS A 287 -20.40 17.03 -20.48
N VAL A 288 -20.60 15.73 -20.23
CA VAL A 288 -19.50 14.82 -19.87
C VAL A 288 -18.48 14.72 -21.00
N ILE A 289 -18.96 14.53 -22.24
CA ILE A 289 -18.09 14.44 -23.43
C ILE A 289 -17.27 15.72 -23.59
N ASN A 290 -17.90 16.88 -23.45
CA ASN A 290 -17.24 18.18 -23.56
C ASN A 290 -16.19 18.38 -22.45
N ASN A 291 -16.47 17.97 -21.20
CA ASN A 291 -15.50 18.03 -20.10
C ASN A 291 -14.31 17.10 -20.37
N LEU A 292 -14.55 15.88 -20.84
CA LEU A 292 -13.49 14.94 -21.17
C LEU A 292 -12.59 15.42 -22.30
N GLU A 293 -13.19 16.00 -23.35
CA GLU A 293 -12.44 16.61 -24.46
C GLU A 293 -11.49 17.68 -23.93
N GLN A 294 -11.97 18.55 -23.05
CA GLN A 294 -11.15 19.60 -22.48
C GLN A 294 -10.03 19.03 -21.58
N GLU A 295 -10.36 18.08 -20.69
CA GLU A 295 -9.36 17.47 -19.80
C GLU A 295 -8.27 16.71 -20.59
N ILE A 296 -8.64 15.98 -21.64
CA ILE A 296 -7.69 15.29 -22.54
C ILE A 296 -6.79 16.32 -23.24
N THR A 297 -7.38 17.39 -23.74
CA THR A 297 -6.65 18.46 -24.43
C THR A 297 -5.66 19.13 -23.48
N ASP A 298 -6.10 19.52 -22.29
CA ASP A 298 -5.24 20.14 -21.27
C ASP A 298 -4.09 19.21 -20.86
N TYR A 299 -4.37 17.90 -20.70
CA TYR A 299 -3.36 16.90 -20.37
C TYR A 299 -2.30 16.75 -21.48
N LEU A 300 -2.73 16.71 -22.76
CA LEU A 300 -1.81 16.64 -23.90
C LEU A 300 -0.98 17.92 -24.07
N VAL A 301 -1.56 19.08 -23.79
CA VAL A 301 -0.84 20.35 -23.77
C VAL A 301 0.23 20.36 -22.69
N LEU A 302 -0.11 19.92 -21.47
CA LEU A 302 0.85 19.77 -20.39
C LEU A 302 1.96 18.78 -20.76
N LEU A 303 1.62 17.65 -21.37
CA LEU A 303 2.60 16.66 -21.81
C LEU A 303 3.55 17.23 -22.88
N SER A 304 3.05 18.04 -23.81
CA SER A 304 3.87 18.66 -24.83
C SER A 304 4.81 19.75 -24.28
N SER A 305 4.51 20.31 -23.13
CA SER A 305 5.36 21.31 -22.46
C SER A 305 6.49 20.70 -21.62
N HIS A 306 6.41 19.40 -21.31
CA HIS A 306 7.53 18.65 -20.75
C HIS A 306 8.44 18.24 -21.93
N GLU A 307 9.73 18.56 -21.83
CA GLU A 307 10.70 18.18 -22.87
C GLU A 307 10.60 16.69 -23.18
N LEU A 308 10.16 16.39 -24.41
CA LEU A 308 10.08 15.03 -24.97
C LEU A 308 11.47 14.44 -25.19
#